data_1012b1b76d54712098d3a275f98da9d2
#
_entry.id   1012b1b76d54712098d3a275f98da9d2
#
_cell.length_a   1.000
_cell.length_b   1.000
_cell.length_c   1.000
_cell.angle_alpha   90.00
_cell.angle_beta   90.00
_cell.angle_gamma   90.00
#
_symmetry.space_group_name_H-M   'P 1'
#
loop_
_entity.id
_entity.type
_entity.pdbx_description
1 polymer ?
#
loop_
_entity_poly.entity_id
_entity_poly.type
_entity_poly.pdbx_seq_one_letter_code
_entity_poly.pdbx_strand_id
1 'polypeptide(L)' 'MSKVDWHKDQIEDNTLVTSSYKSTQNVRRYFKAKCGDNFAFDRGFMQWMNQAEGITMGEAVQEWLRRQEAK' A
#
# COMPACT_ATOMS: atom_id res chain seq x y z
N MET A 1 -7.56 20.57 4.97
CA MET A 1 -6.74 19.38 4.86
C MET A 1 -7.37 18.37 3.94
N SER A 2 -6.59 17.94 3.00
CA SER A 2 -7.10 17.03 2.00
C SER A 2 -6.88 15.59 2.42
N LYS A 3 -7.91 14.78 2.26
CA LYS A 3 -7.77 13.33 2.39
C LYS A 3 -7.30 12.78 1.06
N VAL A 4 -6.51 11.72 1.12
CA VAL A 4 -6.09 11.05 -0.09
C VAL A 4 -7.31 10.39 -0.74
N ASP A 5 -7.50 10.65 -2.01
CA ASP A 5 -8.50 9.94 -2.79
C ASP A 5 -7.86 8.67 -3.35
N TRP A 6 -8.10 7.56 -2.69
CA TRP A 6 -7.45 6.30 -3.03
C TRP A 6 -7.83 5.78 -4.42
N HIS A 7 -8.86 6.35 -5.02
CA HIS A 7 -9.30 5.98 -6.38
C HIS A 7 -8.67 6.83 -7.47
N LYS A 8 -8.34 8.10 -7.17
CA LYS A 8 -7.94 9.07 -8.19
C LYS A 8 -6.58 9.69 -7.95
N ASP A 9 -6.21 9.94 -6.70
CA ASP A 9 -4.98 10.63 -6.39
C ASP A 9 -3.78 9.76 -6.73
N GLN A 10 -2.73 10.41 -7.21
CA GLN A 10 -1.47 9.71 -7.46
C GLN A 10 -0.88 9.25 -6.13
N ILE A 11 -0.59 7.97 -6.05
CA ILE A 11 0.02 7.38 -4.86
C ILE A 11 1.53 7.51 -4.99
N GLU A 12 2.17 8.03 -3.94
CA GLU A 12 3.61 8.21 -3.91
C GLU A 12 4.19 7.57 -2.66
N ASP A 13 5.52 7.46 -2.63
CA ASP A 13 6.20 6.81 -1.50
C ASP A 13 5.92 7.53 -0.18
N ASN A 14 5.71 8.85 -0.23
CA ASN A 14 5.44 9.63 0.97
C ASN A 14 3.95 9.80 1.26
N THR A 15 3.08 9.17 0.50
CA THR A 15 1.65 9.21 0.75
C THR A 15 1.35 8.46 2.05
N LEU A 16 0.69 9.16 2.99
CA LEU A 16 0.38 8.55 4.29
C LEU A 16 -0.83 7.63 4.21
N VAL A 17 -0.72 6.49 4.87
CA VAL A 17 -1.87 5.60 5.05
C VAL A 17 -2.73 6.16 6.16
N THR A 18 -3.98 6.44 5.85
CA THR A 18 -4.93 7.04 6.79
C THR A 18 -6.06 6.06 7.06
N SER A 19 -6.94 6.44 8.01
CA SER A 19 -8.11 5.61 8.32
C SER A 19 -9.06 5.45 7.14
N SER A 20 -8.93 6.30 6.13
CA SER A 20 -9.73 6.20 4.91
C SER A 20 -9.11 5.29 3.84
N TYR A 21 -7.99 4.66 4.15
CA TYR A 21 -7.30 3.79 3.20
C TYR A 21 -8.23 2.72 2.64
N LYS A 22 -8.11 2.49 1.34
CA LYS A 22 -8.83 1.43 0.64
C LYS A 22 -7.90 0.77 -0.37
N SER A 23 -8.05 -0.54 -0.52
CA SER A 23 -7.25 -1.31 -1.49
C SER A 23 -7.88 -1.19 -2.88
N THR A 24 -7.69 -0.05 -3.50
CA THR A 24 -8.24 0.25 -4.81
C THR A 24 -7.31 -0.22 -5.91
N GLN A 25 -7.81 -0.20 -7.15
CA GLN A 25 -6.99 -0.51 -8.30
C GLN A 25 -5.82 0.47 -8.46
N ASN A 26 -6.06 1.73 -8.08
CA ASN A 26 -5.01 2.74 -8.10
C ASN A 26 -3.86 2.38 -7.15
N VAL A 27 -4.20 1.90 -5.96
CA VAL A 27 -3.22 1.45 -4.98
C VAL A 27 -2.49 0.22 -5.50
N ARG A 28 -3.23 -0.72 -6.10
CA ARG A 28 -2.63 -1.93 -6.64
C ARG A 28 -1.60 -1.61 -7.73
N ARG A 29 -1.91 -0.65 -8.59
CA ARG A 29 -0.97 -0.20 -9.62
C ARG A 29 0.31 0.33 -9.02
N TYR A 30 0.18 1.13 -7.97
CA TYR A 30 1.35 1.67 -7.29
C TYR A 30 2.24 0.54 -6.77
N PHE A 31 1.65 -0.44 -6.09
CA PHE A 31 2.42 -1.55 -5.56
C PHE A 31 3.07 -2.38 -6.66
N LYS A 32 2.36 -2.61 -7.76
CA LYS A 32 2.93 -3.35 -8.89
C LYS A 32 4.12 -2.62 -9.50
N ALA A 33 4.05 -1.30 -9.57
CA ALA A 33 5.15 -0.50 -10.09
C ALA A 33 6.38 -0.58 -9.20
N LYS A 34 6.17 -0.74 -7.89
CA LYS A 34 7.28 -0.77 -6.93
C LYS A 34 7.78 -2.18 -6.65
N CYS A 35 6.88 -3.13 -6.60
CA CYS A 35 7.20 -4.51 -6.20
C CYS A 35 7.33 -5.47 -7.38
N GLY A 36 6.81 -5.09 -8.55
CA GLY A 36 6.85 -5.94 -9.73
C GLY A 36 5.55 -6.69 -9.94
N ASP A 37 5.47 -7.41 -11.05
CA ASP A 37 4.25 -8.10 -11.45
C ASP A 37 3.83 -9.21 -10.48
N ASN A 38 4.74 -9.65 -9.63
CA ASN A 38 4.44 -10.69 -8.64
C ASN A 38 3.64 -10.17 -7.46
N PHE A 39 3.43 -8.86 -7.37
CA PHE A 39 2.69 -8.29 -6.26
C PHE A 39 1.26 -8.83 -6.22
N ALA A 40 0.82 -9.19 -5.03
CA ALA A 40 -0.56 -9.60 -4.79
C ALA A 40 -0.97 -9.19 -3.38
N PHE A 41 -2.21 -8.75 -3.24
CA PHE A 41 -2.78 -8.48 -1.92
C PHE A 41 -3.26 -9.80 -1.33
N ASP A 42 -2.42 -10.43 -0.51
CA ASP A 42 -2.90 -11.57 0.25
C ASP A 42 -3.64 -11.08 1.49
N ARG A 43 -4.34 -11.99 2.15
CA ARG A 43 -5.19 -11.64 3.28
C ARG A 43 -4.39 -11.02 4.43
N GLY A 44 -3.24 -11.60 4.73
CA GLY A 44 -2.41 -11.11 5.82
C GLY A 44 -1.92 -9.70 5.58
N PHE A 45 -1.48 -9.42 4.37
CA PHE A 45 -1.00 -8.09 4.02
C PHE A 45 -2.14 -7.07 4.02
N MET A 46 -3.31 -7.47 3.52
CA MET A 46 -4.47 -6.58 3.53
C MET A 46 -4.88 -6.21 4.94
N GLN A 47 -4.88 -7.19 5.86
CA GLN A 47 -5.17 -6.91 7.26
C GLN A 47 -4.15 -5.96 7.87
N TRP A 48 -2.88 -6.20 7.55
CA TRP A 48 -1.81 -5.33 8.04
C TRP A 48 -2.01 -3.89 7.55
N MET A 49 -2.34 -3.73 6.27
CA MET A 49 -2.58 -2.40 5.69
C MET A 49 -3.76 -1.69 6.34
N ASN A 50 -4.82 -2.43 6.63
CA ASN A 50 -6.01 -1.84 7.25
C ASN A 50 -5.74 -1.34 8.66
N GLN A 51 -4.72 -1.86 9.31
CA GLN A 51 -4.34 -1.48 10.67
C GLN A 51 -3.14 -0.53 10.71
N ALA A 52 -2.47 -0.35 9.58
CA ALA A 52 -1.21 0.38 9.54
C ALA A 52 -1.45 1.86 9.27
N GLU A 53 -2.03 2.53 10.25
CA GLU A 53 -2.31 3.95 10.14
C GLU A 53 -1.06 4.74 10.51
N GLY A 54 -0.79 5.82 9.78
CA GLY A 54 0.33 6.71 10.09
C GLY A 54 1.64 6.36 9.42
N ILE A 55 1.69 5.28 8.64
CA ILE A 55 2.88 4.96 7.85
C ILE A 55 2.74 5.52 6.44
N THR A 56 3.84 5.56 5.71
CA THR A 56 3.80 5.96 4.30
C THR A 56 3.60 4.75 3.41
N MET A 57 3.17 5.00 2.17
CA MET A 57 3.03 3.93 1.19
C MET A 57 4.39 3.29 0.88
N GLY A 58 5.46 4.08 0.91
CA GLY A 58 6.81 3.52 0.74
C GLY A 58 7.17 2.52 1.82
N GLU A 59 6.76 2.80 3.06
CA GLU A 59 6.96 1.86 4.15
C GLU A 59 6.15 0.58 3.94
N ALA A 60 4.96 0.72 3.39
CA ALA A 60 4.13 -0.45 3.07
C ALA A 60 4.79 -1.32 2.01
N VAL A 61 5.41 -0.70 1.00
CA VAL A 61 6.16 -1.44 -0.03
C VAL A 61 7.30 -2.24 0.63
N GLN A 62 8.03 -1.60 1.53
CA GLN A 62 9.14 -2.29 2.22
C GLN A 62 8.63 -3.46 3.04
N GLU A 63 7.49 -3.31 3.69
CA GLU A 63 6.90 -4.41 4.47
C GLU A 63 6.56 -5.59 3.57
N TRP A 64 5.95 -5.32 2.42
CA TRP A 64 5.60 -6.40 1.50
C TRP A 64 6.84 -7.13 1.00
N LEU A 65 7.87 -6.38 0.63
CA LEU A 65 9.12 -6.98 0.15
C LEU A 65 9.78 -7.82 1.23
N ARG A 66 9.77 -7.34 2.47
CA ARG A 66 10.32 -8.08 3.60
C ARG A 66 9.59 -9.40 3.80
N ARG A 67 8.27 -9.40 3.64
CA ARG A 67 7.47 -10.62 3.76
C ARG A 67 7.81 -11.64 2.68
N GLN A 68 8.13 -11.16 1.48
CA GLN A 68 8.54 -12.05 0.41
C GLN A 68 9.89 -12.70 0.68
N GLU A 69 10.80 -11.96 1.26
CA GLU A 69 12.12 -12.48 1.62
C GLU A 69 12.04 -13.53 2.73
N ALA A 70 11.05 -13.42 3.59
CA ALA A 70 10.91 -14.30 4.75
C ALA A 70 10.23 -15.63 4.42
N LYS A 71 9.75 -15.78 3.21
CA LYS A 71 9.09 -17.03 2.80
C LYS A 71 10.09 -18.13 2.52
#